data_86f8228b65f2de2bc96492a3731883d5
#
_entry.id   86f8228b65f2de2bc96492a3731883d5
#
_cell.length_a   1.000
_cell.length_b   1.000
_cell.length_c   1.000
_cell.angle_alpha   90.00
_cell.angle_beta   90.00
_cell.angle_gamma   90.00
#
_symmetry.space_group_name_H-M   'P 1'
#
loop_
_entity.id
_entity.type
_entity.pdbx_description
1 polymer ?
#
loop_
_entity_poly.entity_id
_entity_poly.type
_entity_poly.pdbx_seq_one_letter_code
_entity_poly.pdbx_strand_id
1 'polypeptide(L)'
;MHDEYDLQRFVSAQDPVYDDALAILRRGMMCTPYMEFIFPRLATRRSGTAPEPYAITSLDEASAYLSFPILGGRYRECVGTLQRLSGLSARAVFGDVDAKKLHASLTLFSEASNDEFLLETIFDVWFDGLLDEETMNDLYLMS
;
A
#
# COMPACT_ATOMS: atom_id res chain seq x y z
N MET A 1 22.95 -2.99 -9.47
CA MET A 1 22.27 -2.60 -8.22
C MET A 1 21.81 -3.83 -7.48
N HIS A 2 22.08 -3.88 -6.22
CA HIS A 2 21.69 -5.03 -5.40
C HIS A 2 20.23 -4.91 -4.95
N ASP A 3 19.41 -5.90 -5.29
CA ASP A 3 17.99 -5.95 -4.93
C ASP A 3 17.80 -6.93 -3.77
N GLU A 4 18.18 -6.48 -2.59
CA GLU A 4 18.23 -7.29 -1.36
C GLU A 4 16.89 -7.92 -1.01
N TYR A 5 15.80 -7.21 -1.29
CA TYR A 5 14.44 -7.64 -0.93
C TYR A 5 13.67 -8.23 -2.09
N ASP A 6 14.31 -8.40 -3.24
CA ASP A 6 13.66 -8.85 -4.47
C ASP A 6 12.45 -7.95 -4.82
N LEU A 7 12.67 -6.65 -4.80
CA LEU A 7 11.63 -5.66 -5.10
C LEU A 7 11.24 -5.69 -6.59
N GLN A 8 12.08 -6.25 -7.43
CA GLN A 8 11.77 -6.43 -8.85
C GLN A 8 10.49 -7.26 -9.04
N ARG A 9 10.13 -8.12 -8.09
CA ARG A 9 8.88 -8.88 -8.18
C ARG A 9 7.66 -7.98 -8.26
N PHE A 10 7.69 -6.83 -7.57
CA PHE A 10 6.61 -5.83 -7.65
C PHE A 10 6.60 -5.13 -9.00
N VAL A 11 7.76 -4.74 -9.51
CA VAL A 11 7.87 -4.11 -10.83
C VAL A 11 7.31 -5.05 -11.90
N SER A 12 7.71 -6.32 -11.85
CA SER A 12 7.26 -7.33 -12.82
C SER A 12 5.76 -7.57 -12.78
N ALA A 13 5.16 -7.55 -11.57
CA ALA A 13 3.72 -7.69 -11.42
C ALA A 13 2.96 -6.46 -11.92
N GLN A 14 3.49 -5.28 -11.66
CA GLN A 14 2.84 -4.01 -11.98
C GLN A 14 2.94 -3.65 -13.47
N ASP A 15 4.08 -3.90 -14.11
CA ASP A 15 4.34 -3.43 -15.47
C ASP A 15 3.23 -3.76 -16.47
N PRO A 16 2.70 -5.00 -16.54
CA PRO A 16 1.65 -5.30 -17.52
C PRO A 16 0.30 -4.66 -17.24
N VAL A 17 0.04 -4.22 -16.01
CA VAL A 17 -1.29 -3.78 -15.59
C VAL A 17 -1.34 -2.38 -14.99
N TYR A 18 -0.20 -1.72 -14.80
CA TYR A 18 -0.16 -0.46 -14.05
C TYR A 18 -1.05 0.63 -14.67
N ASP A 19 -0.97 0.80 -15.99
CA ASP A 19 -1.78 1.82 -16.67
C ASP A 19 -3.27 1.54 -16.51
N ASP A 20 -3.68 0.28 -16.62
CA ASP A 20 -5.06 -0.13 -16.40
C ASP A 20 -5.48 0.09 -14.95
N ALA A 21 -4.64 -0.30 -14.01
CA ALA A 21 -4.92 -0.11 -12.59
C ALA A 21 -5.12 1.35 -12.24
N LEU A 22 -4.25 2.21 -12.75
CA LEU A 22 -4.34 3.66 -12.51
C LEU A 22 -5.59 4.26 -13.15
N ALA A 23 -5.94 3.82 -14.37
CA ALA A 23 -7.15 4.27 -15.05
C ALA A 23 -8.42 3.87 -14.27
N ILE A 24 -8.45 2.64 -13.75
CA ILE A 24 -9.56 2.14 -12.93
C ILE A 24 -9.66 2.99 -11.65
N LEU A 25 -8.53 3.24 -11.00
CA LEU A 25 -8.47 4.02 -9.77
C LEU A 25 -8.97 5.45 -9.98
N ARG A 26 -8.61 6.07 -11.10
CA ARG A 26 -9.07 7.42 -11.47
C ARG A 26 -10.60 7.50 -11.63
N ARG A 27 -11.23 6.39 -11.94
CA ARG A 27 -12.70 6.31 -12.03
C ARG A 27 -13.38 6.07 -10.69
N GLY A 28 -12.61 6.00 -9.62
CA GLY A 28 -13.15 5.73 -8.28
C GLY A 28 -13.45 4.26 -8.03
N MET A 29 -12.68 3.36 -8.64
CA MET A 29 -12.83 1.91 -8.49
C MET A 29 -11.47 1.26 -8.35
N MET A 30 -11.43 0.00 -7.94
CA MET A 30 -10.21 -0.78 -7.91
C MET A 30 -10.49 -2.25 -8.18
N CYS A 31 -9.57 -2.89 -8.87
CA CYS A 31 -9.63 -4.32 -9.17
C CYS A 31 -8.95 -5.08 -8.02
N THR A 32 -9.69 -5.97 -7.34
CA THR A 32 -9.20 -6.69 -6.17
C THR A 32 -7.84 -7.38 -6.37
N PRO A 33 -7.62 -8.13 -7.47
CA PRO A 33 -6.30 -8.75 -7.68
C PRO A 33 -5.14 -7.78 -7.74
N TYR A 34 -5.36 -6.54 -8.17
CA TYR A 34 -4.29 -5.55 -8.27
C TYR A 34 -3.87 -5.01 -6.89
N MET A 35 -4.76 -5.10 -5.89
CA MET A 35 -4.47 -4.62 -4.53
C MET A 35 -3.20 -5.24 -3.96
N GLU A 36 -2.93 -6.49 -4.25
CA GLU A 36 -1.83 -7.22 -3.62
C GLU A 36 -0.45 -6.64 -3.94
N PHE A 37 -0.26 -6.05 -5.12
CA PHE A 37 1.02 -5.49 -5.53
C PHE A 37 1.01 -3.99 -5.82
N ILE A 38 -0.17 -3.37 -5.94
CA ILE A 38 -0.29 -1.91 -6.07
C ILE A 38 -0.25 -1.26 -4.68
N PHE A 39 -0.90 -1.88 -3.69
CA PHE A 39 -0.88 -1.44 -2.30
C PHE A 39 -0.42 -2.60 -1.40
N PRO A 40 0.87 -2.96 -1.46
CA PRO A 40 1.36 -4.10 -0.69
C PRO A 40 1.28 -3.86 0.81
N ARG A 41 1.14 -4.95 1.56
CA ARG A 41 0.94 -4.91 3.01
C ARG A 41 2.04 -5.66 3.73
N LEU A 42 2.15 -5.37 5.03
CA LEU A 42 3.04 -6.12 5.89
C LEU A 42 2.59 -7.59 5.96
N ALA A 43 3.56 -8.51 5.88
CA ALA A 43 3.29 -9.93 6.08
C ALA A 43 2.78 -10.15 7.50
N THR A 44 1.64 -10.84 7.64
CA THR A 44 1.11 -11.16 8.95
C THR A 44 1.73 -12.45 9.46
N ARG A 45 2.02 -12.47 10.76
CA ARG A 45 2.50 -13.66 11.45
C ARG A 45 1.38 -14.50 12.03
N ARG A 46 0.15 -14.16 11.73
CA ARG A 46 -1.00 -14.90 12.26
C ARG A 46 -1.01 -16.31 11.72
N SER A 47 -1.33 -17.22 12.61
CA SER A 47 -1.10 -18.64 12.47
C SER A 47 -1.54 -19.24 11.15
N GLY A 48 -0.66 -20.02 10.57
CA GLY A 48 -1.00 -20.98 9.52
C GLY A 48 -1.07 -20.44 8.10
N THR A 49 -0.84 -19.14 7.90
CA THR A 49 -0.89 -18.56 6.57
C THR A 49 0.51 -18.43 5.99
N ALA A 50 0.74 -19.03 4.83
CA ALA A 50 2.00 -18.86 4.12
C ALA A 50 2.13 -17.39 3.70
N PRO A 51 3.37 -16.83 3.68
CA PRO A 51 3.57 -15.47 3.20
C PRO A 51 3.10 -15.36 1.75
N GLU A 52 2.33 -14.32 1.48
CA GLU A 52 1.91 -14.04 0.11
C GLU A 52 3.10 -13.53 -0.71
N PRO A 53 3.13 -13.77 -2.05
CA PRO A 53 4.27 -13.38 -2.87
C PRO A 53 4.62 -11.89 -2.80
N TYR A 54 3.64 -11.05 -2.52
CA TYR A 54 3.83 -9.60 -2.49
C TYR A 54 3.77 -9.01 -1.09
N ALA A 55 3.90 -9.82 -0.05
CA ALA A 55 3.94 -9.33 1.32
C ALA A 55 5.30 -8.66 1.61
N ILE A 56 5.25 -7.57 2.36
CA ILE A 56 6.43 -6.84 2.84
C ILE A 56 6.78 -7.41 4.22
N THR A 57 8.04 -7.75 4.45
CA THR A 57 8.43 -8.47 5.67
C THR A 57 8.99 -7.59 6.78
N SER A 58 9.27 -6.32 6.51
CA SER A 58 9.88 -5.42 7.50
C SER A 58 9.68 -3.95 7.11
N LEU A 59 9.90 -3.05 8.08
CA LEU A 59 9.96 -1.62 7.79
C LEU A 59 11.11 -1.29 6.85
N ASP A 60 12.24 -1.96 6.97
CA ASP A 60 13.38 -1.75 6.08
C ASP A 60 13.03 -2.07 4.63
N GLU A 61 12.29 -3.15 4.41
CA GLU A 61 11.82 -3.49 3.07
C GLU A 61 10.84 -2.43 2.56
N ALA A 62 9.91 -1.97 3.37
CA ALA A 62 8.96 -0.93 2.98
C ALA A 62 9.68 0.38 2.63
N SER A 63 10.67 0.75 3.41
CA SER A 63 11.50 1.93 3.15
C SER A 63 12.25 1.77 1.83
N ALA A 64 12.83 0.60 1.57
CA ALA A 64 13.53 0.31 0.31
C ALA A 64 12.56 0.37 -0.87
N TYR A 65 11.32 -0.11 -0.69
CA TYR A 65 10.27 -0.03 -1.72
C TYR A 65 10.02 1.43 -2.13
N LEU A 66 9.84 2.32 -1.16
CA LEU A 66 9.58 3.74 -1.44
C LEU A 66 10.76 4.43 -2.12
N SER A 67 11.98 3.95 -1.90
CA SER A 67 13.20 4.47 -2.51
C SER A 67 13.54 3.81 -3.84
N PHE A 68 12.90 2.69 -4.17
CA PHE A 68 13.16 1.98 -5.42
C PHE A 68 12.66 2.83 -6.60
N PRO A 69 13.46 2.99 -7.67
CA PRO A 69 13.21 4.04 -8.68
C PRO A 69 11.82 4.10 -9.29
N ILE A 70 11.17 2.98 -9.49
CA ILE A 70 9.84 2.93 -10.11
C ILE A 70 8.74 2.81 -9.07
N LEU A 71 8.97 1.99 -8.05
CA LEU A 71 7.93 1.61 -7.10
C LEU A 71 7.45 2.77 -6.24
N GLY A 72 8.37 3.55 -5.70
CA GLY A 72 8.02 4.70 -4.87
C GLY A 72 7.17 5.71 -5.63
N GLY A 73 7.57 6.00 -6.86
CA GLY A 73 6.82 6.93 -7.73
C GLY A 73 5.41 6.43 -8.02
N ARG A 74 5.28 5.14 -8.36
CA ARG A 74 3.97 4.54 -8.62
C ARG A 74 3.07 4.56 -7.39
N TYR A 75 3.63 4.24 -6.23
CA TYR A 75 2.86 4.26 -4.99
C TYR A 75 2.32 5.66 -4.70
N ARG A 76 3.18 6.67 -4.80
CA ARG A 76 2.79 8.06 -4.58
C ARG A 76 1.77 8.54 -5.60
N GLU A 77 1.90 8.12 -6.86
CA GLU A 77 0.93 8.46 -7.91
C GLU A 77 -0.43 7.88 -7.60
N CYS A 78 -0.49 6.63 -7.16
CA CYS A 78 -1.76 5.99 -6.79
C CYS A 78 -2.41 6.67 -5.59
N VAL A 79 -1.64 6.97 -4.54
CA VAL A 79 -2.16 7.68 -3.35
C VAL A 79 -2.64 9.07 -3.73
N GLY A 80 -1.88 9.78 -4.56
CA GLY A 80 -2.29 11.09 -5.05
C GLY A 80 -3.59 11.04 -5.84
N THR A 81 -3.81 9.96 -6.58
CA THR A 81 -5.06 9.74 -7.30
C THR A 81 -6.23 9.59 -6.32
N LEU A 82 -6.03 8.87 -5.22
CA LEU A 82 -7.07 8.73 -4.18
C LEU A 82 -7.50 10.08 -3.61
N GLN A 83 -6.55 10.98 -3.40
CA GLN A 83 -6.85 12.31 -2.88
C GLN A 83 -7.72 13.14 -3.80
N ARG A 84 -7.67 12.86 -5.10
CA ARG A 84 -8.48 13.58 -6.10
C ARG A 84 -9.92 13.05 -6.20
N LEU A 85 -10.22 11.94 -5.54
CA LEU A 85 -11.56 11.36 -5.53
C LEU A 85 -12.40 12.01 -4.43
N SER A 86 -12.67 13.29 -4.58
CA SER A 86 -13.39 14.07 -3.56
C SER A 86 -14.84 13.59 -3.46
N GLY A 87 -15.34 13.51 -2.22
CA GLY A 87 -16.69 13.05 -1.96
C GLY A 87 -16.88 11.55 -1.91
N LEU A 88 -15.84 10.77 -2.25
CA LEU A 88 -15.87 9.32 -2.13
C LEU A 88 -15.14 8.88 -0.85
N SER A 89 -15.49 7.69 -0.37
CA SER A 89 -14.81 7.09 0.79
C SER A 89 -13.99 5.89 0.34
N ALA A 90 -13.10 5.42 1.20
CA ALA A 90 -12.34 4.20 0.94
C ALA A 90 -13.29 3.04 0.65
N ARG A 91 -14.36 2.92 1.43
CA ARG A 91 -15.35 1.86 1.27
C ARG A 91 -16.07 1.95 -0.08
N ALA A 92 -16.40 3.16 -0.53
CA ALA A 92 -17.09 3.35 -1.80
C ALA A 92 -16.23 2.94 -2.99
N VAL A 93 -14.92 3.18 -2.92
CA VAL A 93 -13.98 2.87 -3.99
C VAL A 93 -13.55 1.40 -3.96
N PHE A 94 -13.26 0.88 -2.78
CA PHE A 94 -12.61 -0.42 -2.63
C PHE A 94 -13.52 -1.52 -2.09
N GLY A 95 -14.64 -1.18 -1.47
CA GLY A 95 -15.40 -2.14 -0.67
C GLY A 95 -14.74 -2.37 0.69
N ASP A 96 -15.42 -3.08 1.59
CA ASP A 96 -14.96 -3.26 2.98
C ASP A 96 -13.63 -3.98 3.07
N VAL A 97 -13.46 -5.07 2.33
CA VAL A 97 -12.26 -5.92 2.43
C VAL A 97 -11.04 -5.18 1.89
N ASP A 98 -11.14 -4.63 0.68
CA ASP A 98 -10.01 -3.94 0.06
C ASP A 98 -9.72 -2.59 0.72
N ALA A 99 -10.72 -1.93 1.31
CA ALA A 99 -10.49 -0.71 2.10
C ALA A 99 -9.62 -1.01 3.31
N LYS A 100 -9.80 -2.15 3.96
CA LYS A 100 -8.92 -2.59 5.05
C LYS A 100 -7.50 -2.87 4.55
N LYS A 101 -7.37 -3.49 3.39
CA LYS A 101 -6.06 -3.73 2.78
C LYS A 101 -5.35 -2.42 2.47
N LEU A 102 -6.08 -1.45 1.93
CA LEU A 102 -5.53 -0.11 1.68
C LEU A 102 -5.06 0.54 2.97
N HIS A 103 -5.88 0.48 4.02
CA HIS A 103 -5.54 1.06 5.32
C HIS A 103 -4.26 0.46 5.88
N ALA A 104 -4.12 -0.86 5.79
CA ALA A 104 -2.92 -1.57 6.23
C ALA A 104 -1.69 -1.14 5.43
N SER A 105 -1.82 -1.05 4.10
CA SER A 105 -0.73 -0.61 3.23
C SER A 105 -0.27 0.81 3.56
N LEU A 106 -1.22 1.74 3.65
CA LEU A 106 -0.90 3.15 3.95
C LEU A 106 -0.24 3.28 5.32
N THR A 107 -0.68 2.51 6.31
CA THR A 107 -0.09 2.52 7.63
C THR A 107 1.36 2.05 7.58
N LEU A 108 1.63 0.94 6.89
CA LEU A 108 2.99 0.43 6.74
C LEU A 108 3.93 1.46 6.12
N PHE A 109 3.52 2.05 5.00
CA PHE A 109 4.38 2.99 4.29
C PHE A 109 4.48 4.34 4.98
N SER A 110 3.47 4.74 5.72
CA SER A 110 3.53 5.94 6.58
C SER A 110 4.60 5.76 7.66
N GLU A 111 4.66 4.58 8.28
CA GLU A 111 5.66 4.29 9.30
C GLU A 111 7.06 4.12 8.70
N ALA A 112 7.16 3.65 7.47
CA ALA A 112 8.43 3.45 6.78
C ALA A 112 9.04 4.73 6.23
N SER A 113 8.21 5.75 6.02
CA SER A 113 8.64 7.04 5.47
C SER A 113 8.80 8.06 6.59
N ASN A 114 9.68 9.04 6.37
CA ASN A 114 9.77 10.20 7.24
C ASN A 114 9.06 11.36 6.53
N ASP A 115 8.02 11.88 7.17
CA ASP A 115 7.33 13.11 6.71
C ASP A 115 6.68 13.03 5.33
N GLU A 116 6.01 11.92 5.03
CA GLU A 116 5.20 11.82 3.82
C GLU A 116 3.86 12.52 4.03
N PHE A 117 3.83 13.83 3.78
CA PHE A 117 2.62 14.65 3.90
C PHE A 117 1.44 14.05 3.12
N LEU A 118 1.72 13.49 1.95
CA LEU A 118 0.72 12.85 1.10
C LEU A 118 -0.03 11.73 1.85
N LEU A 119 0.72 10.90 2.57
CA LEU A 119 0.13 9.78 3.32
C LEU A 119 -0.67 10.28 4.52
N GLU A 120 -0.17 11.29 5.22
CA GLU A 120 -0.89 11.86 6.35
C GLU A 120 -2.26 12.41 5.95
N THR A 121 -2.31 13.09 4.81
CA THR A 121 -3.55 13.70 4.33
C THR A 121 -4.62 12.67 4.04
N ILE A 122 -4.25 11.52 3.44
CA ILE A 122 -5.23 10.49 3.11
C ILE A 122 -5.81 9.83 4.38
N PHE A 123 -5.03 9.71 5.46
CA PHE A 123 -5.56 9.21 6.72
C PHE A 123 -6.64 10.13 7.28
N ASP A 124 -6.43 11.45 7.22
CA ASP A 124 -7.41 12.40 7.72
C ASP A 124 -8.72 12.31 6.96
N VAL A 125 -8.65 12.19 5.63
CA VAL A 125 -9.84 12.22 4.78
C VAL A 125 -10.59 10.89 4.79
N TRP A 126 -9.87 9.77 4.75
CA TRP A 126 -10.49 8.46 4.52
C TRP A 126 -10.55 7.55 5.74
N PHE A 127 -9.76 7.82 6.78
CA PHE A 127 -9.64 6.95 7.94
C PHE A 127 -9.69 7.69 9.28
N ASP A 128 -10.29 8.88 9.28
CA ASP A 128 -10.45 9.70 10.50
C ASP A 128 -9.13 9.96 11.25
N GLY A 129 -8.03 10.03 10.51
CA GLY A 129 -6.71 10.22 11.10
C GLY A 129 -6.14 9.01 11.81
N LEU A 130 -6.78 7.85 11.69
CA LEU A 130 -6.40 6.65 12.42
C LEU A 130 -5.50 5.73 11.59
N LEU A 131 -4.48 5.17 12.23
CA LEU A 131 -3.63 4.14 11.65
C LEU A 131 -4.30 2.77 11.81
N ASP A 132 -3.93 1.82 10.93
CA ASP A 132 -4.43 0.46 11.05
C ASP A 132 -3.79 -0.22 12.27
N GLU A 133 -4.62 -0.55 13.25
CA GLU A 133 -4.16 -1.06 14.54
C GLU A 133 -3.43 -2.40 14.42
N GLU A 134 -3.92 -3.30 13.57
CA GLU A 134 -3.29 -4.60 13.37
C GLU A 134 -1.88 -4.47 12.80
N THR A 135 -1.71 -3.59 11.81
CA THR A 135 -0.40 -3.33 11.21
C THR A 135 0.56 -2.75 12.24
N MET A 136 0.09 -1.80 13.06
CA MET A 136 0.92 -1.20 14.10
C MET A 136 1.34 -2.23 15.13
N ASN A 137 0.43 -3.12 15.53
CA ASN A 137 0.76 -4.20 16.47
C ASN A 137 1.79 -5.15 15.88
N ASP A 138 1.63 -5.54 14.62
CA ASP A 138 2.57 -6.44 13.96
C ASP A 138 3.96 -5.80 13.84
N LEU A 139 4.03 -4.52 13.51
CA LEU A 139 5.29 -3.78 13.45
C LEU A 139 5.96 -3.70 14.83
N TYR A 140 5.18 -3.46 15.86
CA TYR A 140 5.68 -3.40 17.23
C TYR A 140 6.31 -4.72 17.65
N LEU A 141 5.67 -5.84 17.29
CA LEU A 141 6.17 -7.18 17.63
C LEU A 141 7.45 -7.54 16.87
N MET A 142 7.72 -6.90 15.75
CA MET A 142 8.93 -7.13 14.96
C MET A 142 10.15 -6.36 15.46
N SER A 143 9.96 -5.34 16.26
CA SER A 143 11.05 -4.48 16.71
C SER A 143 11.76 -4.99 17.95
#